data_ab9bd088c4159f62e07c22daa6be5c1c
#
_entry.id   ab9bd088c4159f62e07c22daa6be5c1c
#
_cell.length_a   1.000
_cell.length_b   1.000
_cell.length_c   1.000
_cell.angle_alpha   90.00
_cell.angle_beta   90.00
_cell.angle_gamma   90.00
#
_symmetry.space_group_name_H-M   'P 1'
#
loop_
_entity.id
_entity.type
_entity.pdbx_description
1 polymer ?
#
loop_
_entity_poly.entity_id
_entity_poly.type
_entity_poly.pdbx_seq_one_letter_code
_entity_poly.pdbx_strand_id
1 'polypeptide(L)'
;MKILVMGGTRFVGKSLVSKLLNQNHEIDIFTRGNKSNPDNTNLIKGDRNDIECILKIKNKKYDVIFDISGREVEQTKLLIENIDDSFLRYIYVSSAGVYKDNYELPLSEDSPLDTNSRHKGKFETENWLVEKKIPFTSFRPTYIYGPGNYNKIENWFFERLFHLKTIPIPADGSLITQLGHVSDLSDVMIKCLDFEKSKNSIYNCSGEKGVTIKGLIYMCAEVCGLNKNDISLNRFDFEKLDPKSRKGFPIRLNHYQTDISKIKNDLNWKPKFDLLSGLKDSFIKDYQFKKDNEFDRSSDSVLFNS
;
A
#
# COMPACT_ATOMS: atom_id res chain seq x y z
N MET A 1 1.60 -22.50 -11.59
CA MET A 1 2.68 -22.33 -10.61
C MET A 1 2.16 -22.62 -9.24
N LYS A 2 3.06 -23.07 -8.35
CA LYS A 2 2.82 -23.14 -6.91
C LYS A 2 3.38 -21.91 -6.22
N ILE A 3 2.52 -21.15 -5.54
CA ILE A 3 2.83 -19.82 -5.05
C ILE A 3 2.65 -19.76 -3.54
N LEU A 4 3.63 -19.17 -2.84
CA LEU A 4 3.51 -18.79 -1.45
C LEU A 4 3.14 -17.32 -1.34
N VAL A 5 2.09 -16.99 -0.57
CA VAL A 5 1.71 -15.61 -0.25
C VAL A 5 1.83 -15.38 1.26
N MET A 6 2.82 -14.57 1.66
CA MET A 6 3.00 -14.14 3.03
C MET A 6 2.04 -12.95 3.31
N GLY A 7 0.84 -13.24 3.88
CA GLY A 7 -0.15 -12.21 4.22
C GLY A 7 -1.33 -12.05 3.25
N GLY A 8 -1.87 -13.10 2.68
CA GLY A 8 -2.90 -13.10 1.60
C GLY A 8 -4.35 -12.75 1.99
N THR A 9 -4.69 -12.52 3.26
CA THR A 9 -6.10 -12.50 3.72
C THR A 9 -6.73 -11.11 3.86
N ARG A 10 -6.01 -10.03 3.62
CA ARG A 10 -6.51 -8.65 3.78
C ARG A 10 -6.04 -7.76 2.64
N PHE A 11 -6.84 -6.78 2.26
CA PHE A 11 -6.55 -5.67 1.34
C PHE A 11 -5.65 -6.06 0.14
N VAL A 12 -4.40 -5.60 0.08
CA VAL A 12 -3.46 -5.93 -1.01
C VAL A 12 -3.36 -7.45 -1.22
N GLY A 13 -3.22 -8.21 -0.13
CA GLY A 13 -3.13 -9.66 -0.20
C GLY A 13 -4.38 -10.32 -0.76
N LYS A 14 -5.57 -9.87 -0.34
CA LYS A 14 -6.83 -10.37 -0.87
C LYS A 14 -6.99 -10.06 -2.36
N SER A 15 -6.64 -8.84 -2.78
CA SER A 15 -6.63 -8.43 -4.19
C SER A 15 -5.68 -9.28 -5.03
N LEU A 16 -4.45 -9.50 -4.54
CA LEU A 16 -3.45 -10.33 -5.21
C LEU A 16 -3.92 -11.79 -5.34
N VAL A 17 -4.34 -12.40 -4.23
CA VAL A 17 -4.78 -13.81 -4.20
C VAL A 17 -5.95 -14.04 -5.15
N SER A 18 -6.95 -13.15 -5.17
CA SER A 18 -8.07 -13.25 -6.10
C SER A 18 -7.61 -13.28 -7.58
N LYS A 19 -6.62 -12.45 -7.94
CA LYS A 19 -6.10 -12.42 -9.31
C LYS A 19 -5.26 -13.65 -9.66
N LEU A 20 -4.47 -14.16 -8.72
CA LEU A 20 -3.69 -15.38 -8.90
C LEU A 20 -4.59 -16.62 -9.07
N LEU A 21 -5.68 -16.70 -8.32
CA LEU A 21 -6.67 -17.77 -8.46
C LEU A 21 -7.34 -17.76 -9.85
N ASN A 22 -7.62 -16.58 -10.39
CA ASN A 22 -8.18 -16.45 -11.75
C ASN A 22 -7.22 -16.92 -12.85
N GLN A 23 -5.93 -17.10 -12.53
CA GLN A 23 -4.89 -17.64 -13.42
C GLN A 23 -4.60 -19.13 -13.15
N ASN A 24 -5.42 -19.81 -12.35
CA ASN A 24 -5.32 -21.23 -11.99
C ASN A 24 -3.98 -21.60 -11.33
N HIS A 25 -3.47 -20.75 -10.45
CA HIS A 25 -2.29 -21.06 -9.63
C HIS A 25 -2.68 -21.82 -8.35
N GLU A 26 -1.81 -22.73 -7.89
CA GLU A 26 -1.89 -23.33 -6.55
C GLU A 26 -1.33 -22.34 -5.53
N ILE A 27 -2.11 -21.97 -4.52
CA ILE A 27 -1.75 -20.90 -3.59
C ILE A 27 -1.76 -21.41 -2.15
N ASP A 28 -0.59 -21.34 -1.52
CA ASP A 28 -0.43 -21.46 -0.08
C ASP A 28 -0.39 -20.06 0.53
N ILE A 29 -1.25 -19.79 1.52
CA ILE A 29 -1.26 -18.52 2.26
C ILE A 29 -0.69 -18.74 3.65
N PHE A 30 0.42 -18.06 3.97
CA PHE A 30 1.00 -18.06 5.30
C PHE A 30 0.53 -16.82 6.08
N THR A 31 -0.19 -17.06 7.19
CA THR A 31 -0.74 -15.98 8.03
C THR A 31 -1.12 -16.49 9.42
N ARG A 32 -1.28 -15.60 10.38
CA ARG A 32 -1.72 -15.92 11.75
C ARG A 32 -3.14 -16.51 11.84
N GLY A 33 -3.90 -16.50 10.76
CA GLY A 33 -5.25 -17.10 10.71
C GLY A 33 -6.34 -16.27 11.39
N ASN A 34 -6.13 -14.95 11.59
CA ASN A 34 -7.09 -14.05 12.24
C ASN A 34 -8.25 -13.62 11.33
N LYS A 35 -8.21 -13.98 10.06
CA LYS A 35 -9.24 -13.69 9.06
C LYS A 35 -9.52 -14.95 8.26
N SER A 36 -10.73 -15.03 7.69
CA SER A 36 -11.10 -16.13 6.81
C SER A 36 -10.13 -16.26 5.64
N ASN A 37 -9.79 -17.49 5.32
CA ASN A 37 -8.97 -17.81 4.16
C ASN A 37 -9.82 -17.67 2.90
N PRO A 38 -9.30 -17.13 1.79
CA PRO A 38 -10.00 -17.19 0.50
C PRO A 38 -10.21 -18.64 0.06
N ASP A 39 -11.37 -18.92 -0.53
CA ASP A 39 -11.67 -20.23 -1.09
C ASP A 39 -10.61 -20.65 -2.13
N ASN A 40 -10.45 -21.94 -2.32
CA ASN A 40 -9.47 -22.53 -3.24
C ASN A 40 -8.01 -22.16 -2.94
N THR A 41 -7.68 -21.86 -1.67
CA THR A 41 -6.30 -21.66 -1.21
C THR A 41 -6.01 -22.52 0.00
N ASN A 42 -4.73 -22.88 0.20
CA ASN A 42 -4.29 -23.63 1.37
C ASN A 42 -3.81 -22.67 2.47
N LEU A 43 -4.41 -22.72 3.66
CA LEU A 43 -3.97 -21.93 4.80
C LEU A 43 -2.85 -22.63 5.56
N ILE A 44 -1.72 -21.94 5.71
CA ILE A 44 -0.63 -22.32 6.62
C ILE A 44 -0.64 -21.31 7.77
N LYS A 45 -1.19 -21.75 8.91
CA LYS A 45 -1.30 -20.89 10.09
C LYS A 45 0.03 -20.84 10.84
N GLY A 46 0.56 -19.60 11.00
CA GLY A 46 1.81 -19.36 11.72
C GLY A 46 2.12 -17.87 11.88
N ASP A 47 3.02 -17.56 12.81
CA ASP A 47 3.65 -16.25 12.92
C ASP A 47 4.98 -16.28 12.14
N ARG A 48 5.20 -15.26 11.30
CA ARG A 48 6.42 -15.14 10.50
C ARG A 48 7.68 -14.84 11.32
N ASN A 49 7.53 -14.44 12.58
CA ASN A 49 8.64 -14.23 13.52
C ASN A 49 9.03 -15.50 14.28
N ASP A 50 8.30 -16.57 14.10
CA ASP A 50 8.49 -17.84 14.81
C ASP A 50 9.08 -18.87 13.85
N ILE A 51 10.29 -19.34 14.17
CA ILE A 51 11.01 -20.34 13.37
C ILE A 51 10.21 -21.64 13.23
N GLU A 52 9.57 -22.11 14.28
CA GLU A 52 8.77 -23.35 14.25
C GLU A 52 7.59 -23.22 13.29
N CYS A 53 7.06 -22.01 13.14
CA CYS A 53 6.01 -21.72 12.16
C CYS A 53 6.57 -21.71 10.73
N ILE A 54 7.76 -21.15 10.52
CA ILE A 54 8.42 -21.12 9.19
C ILE A 54 8.82 -22.53 8.77
N LEU A 55 9.29 -23.37 9.68
CA LEU A 55 9.68 -24.74 9.37
C LEU A 55 8.52 -25.61 8.83
N LYS A 56 7.25 -25.22 9.02
CA LYS A 56 6.09 -25.89 8.39
C LYS A 56 6.12 -25.86 6.87
N ILE A 57 6.87 -24.93 6.28
CA ILE A 57 7.01 -24.77 4.83
C ILE A 57 8.40 -25.13 4.30
N LYS A 58 9.33 -25.55 5.16
CA LYS A 58 10.73 -25.85 4.81
C LYS A 58 10.89 -26.81 3.63
N ASN A 59 10.08 -27.86 3.57
CA ASN A 59 10.17 -28.88 2.53
C ASN A 59 9.21 -28.66 1.36
N LYS A 60 8.54 -27.52 1.33
CA LYS A 60 7.63 -27.15 0.22
C LYS A 60 8.42 -26.38 -0.82
N LYS A 61 8.27 -26.77 -2.07
CA LYS A 61 8.84 -26.03 -3.21
C LYS A 61 7.80 -25.06 -3.75
N TYR A 62 8.22 -23.83 -3.94
CA TYR A 62 7.40 -22.77 -4.52
C TYR A 62 8.11 -22.20 -5.75
N ASP A 63 7.34 -21.92 -6.79
CA ASP A 63 7.86 -21.23 -7.98
C ASP A 63 8.07 -19.73 -7.70
N VAL A 64 7.13 -19.11 -6.97
CA VAL A 64 7.16 -17.68 -6.65
C VAL A 64 6.70 -17.46 -5.21
N ILE A 65 7.32 -16.50 -4.55
CA ILE A 65 6.94 -16.04 -3.21
C ILE A 65 6.52 -14.58 -3.28
N PHE A 66 5.30 -14.27 -2.85
CA PHE A 66 4.84 -12.89 -2.67
C PHE A 66 4.88 -12.54 -1.17
N ASP A 67 5.76 -11.64 -0.79
CA ASP A 67 5.82 -11.13 0.59
C ASP A 67 5.21 -9.74 0.70
N ILE A 68 3.97 -9.69 1.17
CA ILE A 68 3.20 -8.46 1.37
C ILE A 68 3.29 -7.97 2.82
N SER A 69 3.73 -8.82 3.72
CA SER A 69 3.64 -8.59 5.17
C SER A 69 4.97 -8.34 5.87
N GLY A 70 6.11 -8.55 5.19
CA GLY A 70 7.45 -8.30 5.73
C GLY A 70 7.68 -6.82 6.05
N ARG A 71 8.14 -6.52 7.28
CA ARG A 71 8.43 -5.15 7.72
C ARG A 71 9.88 -4.95 8.10
N GLU A 72 10.47 -5.96 8.71
CA GLU A 72 11.84 -5.95 9.20
C GLU A 72 12.66 -6.98 8.44
N VAL A 73 13.96 -6.72 8.25
CA VAL A 73 14.85 -7.59 7.47
C VAL A 73 14.98 -8.98 8.07
N GLU A 74 14.95 -9.10 9.40
CA GLU A 74 15.03 -10.37 10.12
C GLU A 74 13.89 -11.30 9.77
N GLN A 75 12.70 -10.75 9.48
CA GLN A 75 11.54 -11.54 9.05
C GLN A 75 11.74 -12.18 7.68
N THR A 76 12.43 -11.49 6.78
CA THR A 76 12.74 -12.01 5.45
C THR A 76 13.91 -12.99 5.50
N LYS A 77 14.93 -12.71 6.31
CA LYS A 77 16.03 -13.64 6.58
C LYS A 77 15.49 -14.95 7.13
N LEU A 78 14.69 -14.88 8.20
CA LEU A 78 14.11 -16.09 8.82
C LEU A 78 13.32 -16.93 7.82
N LEU A 79 12.59 -16.29 6.89
CA LEU A 79 11.87 -17.00 5.84
C LEU A 79 12.84 -17.65 4.84
N ILE A 80 13.68 -16.85 4.18
CA ILE A 80 14.46 -17.28 3.02
C ILE A 80 15.56 -18.29 3.42
N GLU A 81 16.17 -18.12 4.60
CA GLU A 81 17.23 -19.02 5.09
C GLU A 81 16.70 -20.39 5.55
N ASN A 82 15.37 -20.56 5.68
CA ASN A 82 14.76 -21.79 6.20
C ASN A 82 13.78 -22.49 5.24
N ILE A 83 13.69 -22.02 4.00
CA ILE A 83 12.87 -22.67 2.96
C ILE A 83 13.74 -23.15 1.80
N ASP A 84 13.14 -23.92 0.88
CA ASP A 84 13.80 -24.28 -0.39
C ASP A 84 14.02 -22.99 -1.21
N ASP A 85 15.26 -22.72 -1.61
CA ASP A 85 15.69 -21.49 -2.31
C ASP A 85 15.58 -21.61 -3.84
N SER A 86 14.98 -22.68 -4.36
CA SER A 86 14.83 -22.93 -5.80
C SER A 86 13.74 -22.09 -6.47
N PHE A 87 13.13 -21.13 -5.78
CA PHE A 87 12.11 -20.26 -6.34
C PHE A 87 12.66 -19.31 -7.43
N LEU A 88 11.84 -19.06 -8.44
CA LEU A 88 12.19 -18.21 -9.57
C LEU A 88 12.26 -16.72 -9.20
N ARG A 89 11.38 -16.28 -8.29
CA ARG A 89 11.25 -14.86 -7.91
C ARG A 89 10.67 -14.68 -6.51
N TYR A 90 11.26 -13.77 -5.77
CA TYR A 90 10.73 -13.21 -4.52
C TYR A 90 10.14 -11.82 -4.78
N ILE A 91 8.82 -11.66 -4.69
CA ILE A 91 8.13 -10.40 -4.91
C ILE A 91 7.87 -9.74 -3.57
N TYR A 92 8.50 -8.60 -3.34
CA TYR A 92 8.46 -7.90 -2.07
C TYR A 92 7.65 -6.61 -2.13
N VAL A 93 6.74 -6.41 -1.20
CA VAL A 93 6.04 -5.13 -1.04
C VAL A 93 6.78 -4.30 0.00
N SER A 94 7.59 -3.39 -0.48
CA SER A 94 8.29 -2.37 0.29
C SER A 94 7.37 -1.18 0.60
N SER A 95 7.88 0.03 0.61
CA SER A 95 7.11 1.26 0.81
C SER A 95 7.88 2.47 0.29
N ALA A 96 7.23 3.37 -0.41
CA ALA A 96 7.80 4.67 -0.71
C ALA A 96 8.06 5.52 0.57
N GLY A 97 7.50 5.11 1.72
CA GLY A 97 7.80 5.69 3.01
C GLY A 97 9.25 5.56 3.49
N VAL A 98 10.10 4.88 2.72
CA VAL A 98 11.55 4.75 2.98
C VAL A 98 12.34 5.99 2.57
N TYR A 99 11.79 6.86 1.72
CA TYR A 99 12.49 8.05 1.26
C TYR A 99 12.57 9.12 2.33
N LYS A 100 13.72 9.80 2.35
CA LYS A 100 13.90 11.03 3.12
C LYS A 100 13.03 12.14 2.51
N ASP A 101 12.56 13.04 3.36
CA ASP A 101 11.91 14.26 2.88
C ASP A 101 12.90 15.04 1.99
N ASN A 102 12.43 15.41 0.81
CA ASN A 102 13.25 16.09 -0.19
C ASN A 102 12.46 17.25 -0.78
N TYR A 103 13.18 18.29 -1.18
CA TYR A 103 12.60 19.44 -1.88
C TYR A 103 12.43 19.19 -3.38
N GLU A 104 13.12 18.20 -3.93
CA GLU A 104 13.01 17.81 -5.33
C GLU A 104 11.98 16.68 -5.50
N LEU A 105 10.97 16.94 -6.33
CA LEU A 105 9.92 15.98 -6.66
C LEU A 105 9.76 15.87 -8.19
N PRO A 106 9.35 14.72 -8.70
CA PRO A 106 9.00 13.48 -7.96
C PRO A 106 10.23 12.69 -7.49
N LEU A 107 10.06 11.92 -6.38
CA LEU A 107 11.10 11.02 -5.85
C LEU A 107 11.28 9.82 -6.79
N SER A 108 12.52 9.58 -7.25
CA SER A 108 12.89 8.38 -7.99
C SER A 108 13.34 7.24 -7.06
N GLU A 109 13.59 6.06 -7.63
CA GLU A 109 14.12 4.93 -6.86
C GLU A 109 15.52 5.18 -6.28
N ASP A 110 16.27 6.12 -6.86
CA ASP A 110 17.61 6.53 -6.45
C ASP A 110 17.60 7.70 -5.43
N SER A 111 16.41 8.23 -5.10
CA SER A 111 16.28 9.30 -4.11
C SER A 111 16.77 8.87 -2.73
N PRO A 112 17.32 9.79 -1.92
CA PRO A 112 17.90 9.49 -0.61
C PRO A 112 16.89 8.77 0.31
N LEU A 113 17.39 7.75 1.03
CA LEU A 113 16.61 6.98 1.99
C LEU A 113 16.74 7.59 3.40
N ASP A 114 15.66 7.53 4.17
CA ASP A 114 15.62 7.97 5.56
C ASP A 114 15.91 6.80 6.51
N THR A 115 17.11 6.81 7.10
CA THR A 115 17.55 5.81 8.08
C THR A 115 16.78 5.87 9.40
N ASN A 116 16.04 6.96 9.65
CA ASN A 116 15.14 7.12 10.80
C ASN A 116 13.68 6.84 10.49
N SER A 117 13.36 6.49 9.24
CA SER A 117 12.00 6.15 8.85
C SER A 117 11.46 4.96 9.64
N ARG A 118 10.20 5.03 10.03
CA ARG A 118 9.46 3.86 10.54
C ARG A 118 9.39 2.69 9.54
N HIS A 119 9.79 2.92 8.30
CA HIS A 119 9.84 1.94 7.22
C HIS A 119 11.27 1.49 6.90
N LYS A 120 12.28 1.84 7.75
CA LYS A 120 13.68 1.50 7.49
C LYS A 120 13.90 0.01 7.24
N GLY A 121 13.23 -0.88 7.97
CA GLY A 121 13.33 -2.33 7.76
C GLY A 121 12.95 -2.77 6.34
N LYS A 122 12.18 -1.95 5.60
CA LYS A 122 11.83 -2.24 4.20
C LYS A 122 13.05 -2.10 3.28
N PHE A 123 13.76 -0.98 3.35
CA PHE A 123 14.96 -0.81 2.51
C PHE A 123 16.14 -1.65 3.02
N GLU A 124 16.23 -1.94 4.32
CA GLU A 124 17.20 -2.90 4.85
C GLU A 124 16.95 -4.30 4.26
N THR A 125 15.68 -4.70 4.09
CA THR A 125 15.31 -5.93 3.39
C THR A 125 15.74 -5.89 1.92
N GLU A 126 15.48 -4.79 1.20
CA GLU A 126 15.92 -4.63 -0.20
C GLU A 126 17.44 -4.77 -0.32
N ASN A 127 18.21 -4.11 0.54
CA ASN A 127 19.68 -4.20 0.56
C ASN A 127 20.16 -5.63 0.83
N TRP A 128 19.55 -6.32 1.77
CA TRP A 128 19.88 -7.71 2.08
C TRP A 128 19.58 -8.66 0.90
N LEU A 129 18.45 -8.47 0.22
CA LEU A 129 18.09 -9.25 -0.97
C LEU A 129 19.12 -9.07 -2.09
N VAL A 130 19.62 -7.83 -2.29
CA VAL A 130 20.69 -7.52 -3.24
C VAL A 130 22.00 -8.21 -2.82
N GLU A 131 22.42 -8.05 -1.56
CA GLU A 131 23.65 -8.64 -1.01
C GLU A 131 23.68 -10.17 -1.17
N LYS A 132 22.58 -10.83 -0.85
CA LYS A 132 22.43 -12.28 -0.95
C LYS A 132 22.15 -12.79 -2.37
N LYS A 133 22.05 -11.89 -3.35
CA LYS A 133 21.74 -12.24 -4.75
C LYS A 133 20.46 -13.04 -4.91
N ILE A 134 19.47 -12.78 -4.03
CA ILE A 134 18.15 -13.41 -4.14
C ILE A 134 17.46 -12.89 -5.41
N PRO A 135 16.84 -13.74 -6.24
CA PRO A 135 16.11 -13.26 -7.40
C PRO A 135 14.81 -12.54 -6.97
N PHE A 136 14.83 -11.21 -6.84
CA PHE A 136 13.70 -10.46 -6.31
C PHE A 136 13.17 -9.38 -7.25
N THR A 137 11.96 -8.91 -6.97
CA THR A 137 11.40 -7.64 -7.44
C THR A 137 10.75 -6.95 -6.25
N SER A 138 11.13 -5.71 -5.98
CA SER A 138 10.56 -4.92 -4.88
C SER A 138 9.71 -3.79 -5.41
N PHE A 139 8.54 -3.57 -4.78
CA PHE A 139 7.65 -2.46 -5.08
C PHE A 139 7.59 -1.51 -3.89
N ARG A 140 7.82 -0.21 -4.13
CA ARG A 140 7.67 0.88 -3.17
C ARG A 140 6.38 1.65 -3.44
N PRO A 141 5.21 1.14 -2.98
CA PRO A 141 3.96 1.87 -3.14
C PRO A 141 3.92 3.13 -2.26
N THR A 142 3.21 4.14 -2.75
CA THR A 142 2.77 5.30 -1.95
C THR A 142 1.56 4.90 -1.10
N TYR A 143 0.60 5.81 -0.84
CA TYR A 143 -0.65 5.45 -0.19
C TYR A 143 -1.47 4.51 -1.08
N ILE A 144 -1.66 3.27 -0.61
CA ILE A 144 -2.52 2.30 -1.31
C ILE A 144 -3.95 2.53 -0.85
N TYR A 145 -4.85 2.73 -1.80
CA TYR A 145 -6.28 2.91 -1.57
C TYR A 145 -7.11 1.95 -2.43
N GLY A 146 -8.41 1.86 -2.17
CA GLY A 146 -9.31 1.00 -2.93
C GLY A 146 -10.11 0.05 -2.04
N PRO A 147 -10.98 -0.79 -2.62
CA PRO A 147 -11.88 -1.66 -1.87
C PRO A 147 -11.17 -2.56 -0.87
N GLY A 148 -11.73 -2.65 0.34
CA GLY A 148 -11.17 -3.46 1.43
C GLY A 148 -10.02 -2.81 2.18
N ASN A 149 -9.75 -1.51 1.94
CA ASN A 149 -8.74 -0.78 2.70
C ASN A 149 -9.12 -0.67 4.17
N TYR A 150 -8.27 -1.20 5.04
CA TYR A 150 -8.44 -1.10 6.49
C TYR A 150 -7.68 0.10 7.09
N ASN A 151 -6.80 0.73 6.30
CA ASN A 151 -6.22 2.01 6.66
C ASN A 151 -7.23 3.09 6.26
N LYS A 152 -7.59 3.95 7.20
CA LYS A 152 -8.58 5.00 6.94
C LYS A 152 -7.95 6.13 6.12
N ILE A 153 -7.77 5.95 4.81
CA ILE A 153 -7.28 6.97 3.88
C ILE A 153 -8.49 7.61 3.21
N GLU A 154 -9.00 7.04 2.11
CA GLU A 154 -10.13 7.57 1.38
C GLU A 154 -11.43 7.56 2.21
N ASN A 155 -11.65 6.51 3.02
CA ASN A 155 -12.82 6.40 3.89
C ASN A 155 -12.87 7.52 4.93
N TRP A 156 -11.71 8.01 5.42
CA TRP A 156 -11.66 9.13 6.34
C TRP A 156 -12.27 10.42 5.74
N PHE A 157 -12.06 10.65 4.44
CA PHE A 157 -12.67 11.77 3.71
C PHE A 157 -14.15 11.51 3.42
N PHE A 158 -14.51 10.31 2.94
CA PHE A 158 -15.89 9.94 2.67
C PHE A 158 -16.77 10.07 3.91
N GLU A 159 -16.30 9.56 5.07
CA GLU A 159 -17.02 9.64 6.34
C GLU A 159 -17.38 11.10 6.69
N ARG A 160 -16.42 12.01 6.61
CA ARG A 160 -16.64 13.40 6.97
C ARG A 160 -17.46 14.17 5.95
N LEU A 161 -17.24 13.91 4.68
CA LEU A 161 -18.03 14.51 3.61
C LEU A 161 -19.49 14.08 3.69
N PHE A 162 -19.75 12.81 3.86
CA PHE A 162 -21.10 12.25 3.89
C PHE A 162 -21.90 12.73 5.10
N HIS A 163 -21.28 12.72 6.29
CA HIS A 163 -21.98 13.00 7.55
C HIS A 163 -21.87 14.46 8.00
N LEU A 164 -20.78 15.15 7.74
CA LEU A 164 -20.53 16.47 8.31
C LEU A 164 -20.57 17.60 7.26
N LYS A 165 -20.29 17.28 5.99
CA LYS A 165 -20.06 18.26 4.92
C LYS A 165 -18.97 19.29 5.25
N THR A 166 -18.16 19.01 6.28
CA THR A 166 -17.04 19.84 6.74
C THR A 166 -15.81 18.98 6.89
N ILE A 167 -14.69 19.43 6.32
CA ILE A 167 -13.43 18.71 6.30
C ILE A 167 -12.32 19.57 6.89
N PRO A 168 -11.55 19.07 7.87
CA PRO A 168 -10.32 19.73 8.26
C PRO A 168 -9.28 19.61 7.13
N ILE A 169 -8.64 20.72 6.78
CA ILE A 169 -7.66 20.81 5.71
C ILE A 169 -6.38 21.47 6.22
N PRO A 170 -5.19 20.84 6.01
CA PRO A 170 -3.92 21.41 6.46
C PRO A 170 -3.59 22.68 5.66
N ALA A 171 -3.34 23.78 6.36
CA ALA A 171 -3.05 25.10 5.78
C ALA A 171 -4.08 25.50 4.70
N ASP A 172 -3.66 25.71 3.46
CA ASP A 172 -4.53 26.01 2.32
C ASP A 172 -4.90 24.78 1.47
N GLY A 173 -4.37 23.59 1.84
CA GLY A 173 -4.57 22.34 1.14
C GLY A 173 -3.72 22.16 -0.13
N SER A 174 -2.68 22.97 -0.31
CA SER A 174 -1.78 22.92 -1.48
C SER A 174 -0.77 21.78 -1.43
N LEU A 175 -0.59 21.12 -0.27
CA LEU A 175 0.31 19.98 -0.15
C LEU A 175 -0.06 18.88 -1.16
N ILE A 176 0.94 18.42 -1.90
CA ILE A 176 0.79 17.37 -2.92
C ILE A 176 0.93 16.00 -2.25
N THR A 177 0.02 15.11 -2.58
CA THR A 177 0.06 13.68 -2.24
C THR A 177 -0.13 12.83 -3.48
N GLN A 178 0.15 11.53 -3.38
CA GLN A 178 -0.04 10.58 -4.48
C GLN A 178 -0.54 9.25 -3.91
N LEU A 179 -1.58 8.70 -4.55
CA LEU A 179 -2.20 7.46 -4.15
C LEU A 179 -2.14 6.44 -5.30
N GLY A 180 -1.96 5.16 -4.95
CA GLY A 180 -1.99 4.05 -5.90
C GLY A 180 -3.15 3.10 -5.61
N HIS A 181 -3.91 2.69 -6.64
CA HIS A 181 -5.02 1.78 -6.47
C HIS A 181 -4.55 0.35 -6.17
N VAL A 182 -5.19 -0.33 -5.21
CA VAL A 182 -4.83 -1.68 -4.77
C VAL A 182 -4.84 -2.70 -5.90
N SER A 183 -5.76 -2.55 -6.86
CA SER A 183 -5.84 -3.42 -8.04
C SER A 183 -4.63 -3.24 -8.95
N ASP A 184 -4.17 -2.00 -9.17
CA ASP A 184 -3.02 -1.70 -10.01
C ASP A 184 -1.72 -2.27 -9.42
N LEU A 185 -1.53 -2.13 -8.10
CA LEU A 185 -0.41 -2.74 -7.41
C LEU A 185 -0.43 -4.27 -7.56
N SER A 186 -1.58 -4.91 -7.36
CA SER A 186 -1.71 -6.36 -7.49
C SER A 186 -1.46 -6.83 -8.93
N ASP A 187 -1.92 -6.07 -9.93
CA ASP A 187 -1.70 -6.37 -11.35
C ASP A 187 -0.22 -6.32 -11.71
N VAL A 188 0.49 -5.27 -11.30
CA VAL A 188 1.91 -5.13 -11.64
C VAL A 188 2.80 -6.12 -10.90
N MET A 189 2.43 -6.51 -9.68
CA MET A 189 3.13 -7.57 -8.94
C MET A 189 3.08 -8.92 -9.67
N ILE A 190 1.99 -9.24 -10.34
CA ILE A 190 1.88 -10.45 -11.16
C ILE A 190 2.59 -10.23 -12.49
N LYS A 191 2.31 -9.12 -13.16
CA LYS A 191 2.86 -8.80 -14.48
C LYS A 191 4.40 -8.77 -14.50
N CYS A 192 5.05 -8.39 -13.41
CA CYS A 192 6.52 -8.33 -13.38
C CYS A 192 7.18 -9.69 -13.62
N LEU A 193 6.48 -10.80 -13.41
CA LEU A 193 7.00 -12.14 -13.65
C LEU A 193 7.28 -12.42 -15.15
N ASP A 194 6.60 -11.71 -16.03
CA ASP A 194 6.76 -11.83 -17.49
C ASP A 194 7.98 -11.06 -18.02
N PHE A 195 8.66 -10.29 -17.16
CA PHE A 195 9.75 -9.39 -17.58
C PHE A 195 11.05 -9.70 -16.85
N GLU A 196 12.07 -10.13 -17.59
CA GLU A 196 13.39 -10.40 -16.98
C GLU A 196 14.02 -9.13 -16.39
N LYS A 197 13.77 -7.96 -16.97
CA LYS A 197 14.21 -6.66 -16.44
C LYS A 197 13.73 -6.38 -15.02
N SER A 198 12.64 -7.00 -14.59
CA SER A 198 12.12 -6.83 -13.23
C SER A 198 12.96 -7.56 -12.18
N LYS A 199 13.79 -8.52 -12.59
CA LYS A 199 14.64 -9.28 -11.70
C LYS A 199 15.73 -8.38 -11.10
N ASN A 200 15.89 -8.48 -9.80
CA ASN A 200 16.81 -7.65 -9.01
C ASN A 200 16.55 -6.15 -9.15
N SER A 201 15.27 -5.78 -9.28
CA SER A 201 14.85 -4.40 -9.47
C SER A 201 13.92 -3.93 -8.38
N ILE A 202 14.03 -2.63 -8.09
CA ILE A 202 13.17 -1.90 -7.16
C ILE A 202 12.38 -0.89 -8.00
N TYR A 203 11.07 -0.78 -7.72
CA TYR A 203 10.17 0.10 -8.45
C TYR A 203 9.30 0.94 -7.52
N ASN A 204 9.21 2.22 -7.76
CA ASN A 204 8.10 3.02 -7.27
C ASN A 204 6.80 2.57 -7.93
N CYS A 205 5.72 2.47 -7.14
CA CYS A 205 4.43 2.02 -7.63
C CYS A 205 3.30 2.87 -7.02
N SER A 206 2.68 3.69 -7.85
CA SER A 206 1.61 4.60 -7.43
C SER A 206 0.69 4.94 -8.61
N GLY A 207 -0.33 5.77 -8.36
CA GLY A 207 -1.07 6.43 -9.44
C GLY A 207 -0.17 7.34 -10.27
N GLU A 208 -0.57 7.66 -11.48
CA GLU A 208 0.27 8.38 -12.44
C GLU A 208 0.53 9.84 -12.05
N LYS A 209 -0.43 10.46 -11.34
CA LYS A 209 -0.38 11.90 -11.02
C LYS A 209 -0.45 12.13 -9.51
N GLY A 210 0.30 13.12 -9.06
CA GLY A 210 0.07 13.74 -7.76
C GLY A 210 -1.20 14.58 -7.76
N VAL A 211 -1.77 14.79 -6.59
CA VAL A 211 -2.95 15.63 -6.36
C VAL A 211 -2.73 16.49 -5.13
N THR A 212 -3.23 17.71 -5.11
CA THR A 212 -3.26 18.50 -3.87
C THR A 212 -4.27 17.91 -2.89
N ILE A 213 -4.04 18.08 -1.59
CA ILE A 213 -5.00 17.62 -0.57
C ILE A 213 -6.39 18.22 -0.82
N LYS A 214 -6.45 19.51 -1.19
CA LYS A 214 -7.70 20.18 -1.58
C LYS A 214 -8.36 19.51 -2.79
N GLY A 215 -7.56 19.15 -3.81
CA GLY A 215 -8.05 18.43 -4.98
C GLY A 215 -8.60 17.03 -4.63
N LEU A 216 -7.91 16.31 -3.75
CA LEU A 216 -8.37 15.00 -3.25
C LEU A 216 -9.71 15.12 -2.52
N ILE A 217 -9.87 16.15 -1.65
CA ILE A 217 -11.14 16.40 -0.95
C ILE A 217 -12.27 16.65 -1.96
N TYR A 218 -12.04 17.47 -2.98
CA TYR A 218 -13.07 17.75 -3.98
C TYR A 218 -13.43 16.53 -4.83
N MET A 219 -12.45 15.67 -5.19
CA MET A 219 -12.73 14.41 -5.87
C MET A 219 -13.53 13.45 -4.98
N CYS A 220 -13.21 13.37 -3.70
CA CYS A 220 -14.00 12.60 -2.73
C CYS A 220 -15.43 13.15 -2.60
N ALA A 221 -15.61 14.47 -2.59
CA ALA A 221 -16.92 15.11 -2.55
C ALA A 221 -17.76 14.75 -3.79
N GLU A 222 -17.17 14.83 -4.99
CA GLU A 222 -17.83 14.44 -6.24
C GLU A 222 -18.31 12.98 -6.18
N VAL A 223 -17.45 12.08 -5.65
CA VAL A 223 -17.81 10.66 -5.47
C VAL A 223 -18.97 10.47 -4.50
N CYS A 224 -19.05 11.30 -3.45
CA CYS A 224 -20.16 11.31 -2.50
C CYS A 224 -21.44 11.99 -3.05
N GLY A 225 -21.43 12.49 -4.29
CA GLY A 225 -22.57 13.23 -4.88
C GLY A 225 -22.72 14.66 -4.38
N LEU A 226 -21.65 15.26 -3.83
CA LEU A 226 -21.62 16.61 -3.32
C LEU A 226 -20.90 17.56 -4.29
N ASN A 227 -21.40 18.79 -4.43
CA ASN A 227 -20.66 19.85 -5.10
C ASN A 227 -19.65 20.48 -4.15
N LYS A 228 -18.58 21.05 -4.71
CA LYS A 228 -17.56 21.77 -3.93
C LYS A 228 -18.13 22.93 -3.11
N ASN A 229 -19.27 23.50 -3.52
CA ASN A 229 -19.95 24.59 -2.82
C ASN A 229 -20.82 24.11 -1.64
N ASP A 230 -21.09 22.81 -1.56
CA ASP A 230 -21.88 22.19 -0.50
C ASP A 230 -21.04 21.77 0.71
N ILE A 231 -19.71 21.93 0.62
CA ILE A 231 -18.77 21.51 1.66
C ILE A 231 -18.00 22.69 2.23
N SER A 232 -17.72 22.64 3.52
CA SER A 232 -16.85 23.57 4.22
C SER A 232 -15.46 22.99 4.43
N LEU A 233 -14.44 23.82 4.20
CA LEU A 233 -13.05 23.47 4.50
C LEU A 233 -12.60 24.22 5.75
N ASN A 234 -12.36 23.51 6.83
CA ASN A 234 -11.85 24.07 8.09
C ASN A 234 -10.32 23.95 8.10
N ARG A 235 -9.63 25.08 7.99
CA ARG A 235 -8.17 25.11 7.95
C ARG A 235 -7.59 24.87 9.34
N PHE A 236 -6.55 24.05 9.42
CA PHE A 236 -5.76 23.86 10.61
C PHE A 236 -4.27 24.08 10.35
N ASP A 237 -3.56 24.56 11.36
CA ASP A 237 -2.12 24.79 11.33
C ASP A 237 -1.39 23.55 11.86
N PHE A 238 -0.97 22.68 10.93
CA PHE A 238 -0.31 21.45 11.32
C PHE A 238 1.09 21.65 11.94
N GLU A 239 1.71 22.81 11.79
CA GLU A 239 3.00 23.11 12.41
C GLU A 239 2.85 23.27 13.93
N LYS A 240 1.69 23.76 14.38
CA LYS A 240 1.35 23.89 15.80
C LYS A 240 0.95 22.56 16.46
N LEU A 241 0.64 21.53 15.67
CA LEU A 241 0.24 20.24 16.21
C LEU A 241 1.46 19.42 16.66
N ASP A 242 1.32 18.77 17.80
CA ASP A 242 2.29 17.77 18.25
C ASP A 242 2.31 16.53 17.33
N PRO A 243 3.40 15.72 17.35
CA PRO A 243 3.53 14.58 16.45
C PRO A 243 2.44 13.51 16.57
N LYS A 244 1.77 13.39 17.73
CA LYS A 244 0.67 12.44 17.92
C LYS A 244 -0.61 12.98 17.27
N SER A 245 -0.92 14.25 17.49
CA SER A 245 -2.07 14.93 16.91
C SER A 245 -2.01 14.99 15.38
N ARG A 246 -0.84 15.19 14.78
CA ARG A 246 -0.63 15.13 13.32
C ARG A 246 -1.07 13.80 12.71
N LYS A 247 -0.96 12.69 13.44
CA LYS A 247 -1.41 11.35 12.97
C LYS A 247 -2.92 11.21 12.86
N GLY A 248 -3.68 12.16 13.40
CA GLY A 248 -5.14 12.23 13.22
C GLY A 248 -5.56 12.55 11.78
N PHE A 249 -4.69 13.20 11.00
CA PHE A 249 -4.91 13.40 9.58
C PHE A 249 -4.37 12.19 8.78
N PRO A 250 -5.11 11.64 7.79
CA PRO A 250 -4.78 10.34 7.19
C PRO A 250 -3.60 10.36 6.22
N ILE A 251 -3.15 11.55 5.83
CA ILE A 251 -2.10 11.77 4.82
C ILE A 251 -0.95 12.58 5.43
N ARG A 252 0.26 12.39 4.92
CA ARG A 252 1.44 13.15 5.32
C ARG A 252 1.23 14.66 5.13
N LEU A 253 1.74 15.43 6.08
CA LEU A 253 1.67 16.88 6.10
C LEU A 253 2.94 17.52 5.47
N ASN A 254 3.38 16.93 4.36
CA ASN A 254 4.44 17.42 3.48
C ASN A 254 4.14 17.04 2.04
N HIS A 255 4.79 17.70 1.08
CA HIS A 255 4.70 17.31 -0.32
C HIS A 255 5.28 15.91 -0.52
N TYR A 256 4.56 15.05 -1.25
CA TYR A 256 4.98 13.68 -1.46
C TYR A 256 4.49 13.12 -2.79
N GLN A 257 5.43 12.86 -3.70
CA GLN A 257 5.17 12.30 -5.02
C GLN A 257 6.37 11.46 -5.47
N THR A 258 6.13 10.31 -6.07
CA THR A 258 7.13 9.43 -6.64
C THR A 258 7.07 9.40 -8.16
N ASP A 259 8.20 9.23 -8.81
CA ASP A 259 8.29 8.94 -10.23
C ASP A 259 8.05 7.44 -10.47
N ILE A 260 7.19 7.13 -11.43
CA ILE A 260 6.89 5.75 -11.85
C ILE A 260 7.37 5.47 -13.28
N SER A 261 8.25 6.31 -13.83
CA SER A 261 8.75 6.15 -15.21
C SER A 261 9.49 4.84 -15.39
N LYS A 262 10.30 4.43 -14.40
CA LYS A 262 11.04 3.18 -14.43
C LYS A 262 10.13 1.96 -14.61
N ILE A 263 9.12 1.81 -13.75
CA ILE A 263 8.19 0.68 -13.83
C ILE A 263 7.38 0.70 -15.13
N LYS A 264 6.98 1.89 -15.61
CA LYS A 264 6.27 2.05 -16.89
C LYS A 264 7.11 1.54 -18.06
N ASN A 265 8.38 1.92 -18.11
CA ASN A 265 9.28 1.58 -19.21
C ASN A 265 9.71 0.11 -19.18
N ASP A 266 10.11 -0.40 -17.99
CA ASP A 266 10.64 -1.74 -17.85
C ASP A 266 9.60 -2.83 -18.00
N LEU A 267 8.36 -2.57 -17.53
CA LEU A 267 7.28 -3.56 -17.50
C LEU A 267 6.17 -3.27 -18.52
N ASN A 268 6.35 -2.26 -19.37
CA ASN A 268 5.28 -1.80 -20.28
C ASN A 268 3.93 -1.74 -19.54
N TRP A 269 3.94 -1.06 -18.38
CA TRP A 269 2.80 -0.99 -17.48
C TRP A 269 2.43 0.45 -17.19
N LYS A 270 1.15 0.68 -16.99
CA LYS A 270 0.61 1.94 -16.45
C LYS A 270 -0.57 1.64 -15.54
N PRO A 271 -0.83 2.48 -14.53
CA PRO A 271 -2.04 2.37 -13.73
C PRO A 271 -3.28 2.39 -14.60
N LYS A 272 -4.24 1.52 -14.30
CA LYS A 272 -5.55 1.47 -14.98
C LYS A 272 -6.51 2.50 -14.40
N PHE A 273 -6.36 2.78 -13.10
CA PHE A 273 -7.18 3.75 -12.39
C PHE A 273 -6.51 5.12 -12.37
N ASP A 274 -7.20 6.15 -12.87
CA ASP A 274 -6.96 7.49 -12.39
C ASP A 274 -7.56 7.67 -10.98
N LEU A 275 -7.23 8.76 -10.31
CA LEU A 275 -7.63 8.93 -8.92
C LEU A 275 -9.16 8.97 -8.75
N LEU A 276 -9.89 9.65 -9.64
CA LEU A 276 -11.34 9.77 -9.53
C LEU A 276 -12.05 8.44 -9.75
N SER A 277 -11.66 7.69 -10.79
CA SER A 277 -12.23 6.36 -11.07
C SER A 277 -11.93 5.36 -9.96
N GLY A 278 -10.72 5.42 -9.38
CA GLY A 278 -10.37 4.57 -8.25
C GLY A 278 -11.12 4.92 -6.97
N LEU A 279 -11.34 6.20 -6.68
CA LEU A 279 -12.18 6.64 -5.56
C LEU A 279 -13.63 6.18 -5.73
N LYS A 280 -14.18 6.25 -6.96
CA LYS A 280 -15.52 5.70 -7.29
C LYS A 280 -15.57 4.20 -7.06
N ASP A 281 -14.54 3.46 -7.49
CA ASP A 281 -14.44 2.01 -7.26
C ASP A 281 -14.44 1.67 -5.77
N SER A 282 -13.63 2.38 -4.96
CA SER A 282 -13.58 2.22 -3.50
C SER A 282 -14.93 2.54 -2.85
N PHE A 283 -15.57 3.62 -3.26
CA PHE A 283 -16.85 4.03 -2.72
C PHE A 283 -17.95 2.99 -2.99
N ILE A 284 -18.11 2.58 -4.25
CA ILE A 284 -19.17 1.68 -4.68
C ILE A 284 -18.98 0.26 -4.12
N LYS A 285 -17.73 -0.25 -4.11
CA LYS A 285 -17.47 -1.64 -3.71
C LYS A 285 -17.28 -1.84 -2.21
N ASP A 286 -17.03 -0.77 -1.46
CA ASP A 286 -16.73 -0.86 -0.03
C ASP A 286 -17.50 0.15 0.82
N TYR A 287 -17.30 1.46 0.62
CA TYR A 287 -17.81 2.48 1.54
C TYR A 287 -19.34 2.57 1.57
N GLN A 288 -20.01 2.48 0.44
CA GLN A 288 -21.49 2.59 0.38
C GLN A 288 -22.23 1.59 1.29
N PHE A 289 -21.60 0.44 1.59
CA PHE A 289 -22.15 -0.56 2.50
C PHE A 289 -21.86 -0.26 3.98
N LYS A 290 -21.05 0.75 4.25
CA LYS A 290 -20.59 1.17 5.58
C LYS A 290 -21.00 2.60 5.93
N LYS A 291 -21.62 3.32 4.98
CA LYS A 291 -21.91 4.75 5.11
C LYS A 291 -22.77 5.11 6.33
N ASP A 292 -23.63 4.17 6.77
CA ASP A 292 -24.52 4.36 7.92
C ASP A 292 -23.89 3.92 9.25
N ASN A 293 -22.65 3.40 9.23
CA ASN A 293 -21.95 3.00 10.44
C ASN A 293 -21.38 4.24 11.15
N GLU A 294 -21.28 4.12 12.49
CA GLU A 294 -20.49 5.08 13.26
C GLU A 294 -19.05 5.12 12.77
N PHE A 295 -18.47 6.31 12.71
CA PHE A 295 -17.08 6.51 12.30
C PHE A 295 -16.27 7.20 13.40
N ASP A 296 -14.95 6.99 13.35
CA ASP A 296 -14.03 7.50 14.34
C ASP A 296 -13.81 9.01 14.17
N ARG A 297 -14.20 9.76 15.19
CA ARG A 297 -14.05 11.21 15.29
C ARG A 297 -13.03 11.64 16.34
N SER A 298 -12.25 10.70 16.88
CA SER A 298 -11.31 10.99 17.97
C SER A 298 -10.27 12.08 17.65
N SER A 299 -9.93 12.28 16.37
CA SER A 299 -9.03 13.35 15.93
C SER A 299 -9.73 14.67 15.62
N ASP A 300 -11.06 14.68 15.50
CA ASP A 300 -11.80 15.85 15.01
C ASP A 300 -11.65 17.07 15.92
N SER A 301 -11.74 16.88 17.24
CA SER A 301 -11.61 17.98 18.21
C SER A 301 -10.27 18.72 18.08
N VAL A 302 -9.20 18.00 17.77
CA VAL A 302 -7.88 18.61 17.58
C VAL A 302 -7.76 19.26 16.19
N LEU A 303 -8.19 18.58 15.12
CA LEU A 303 -8.06 19.09 13.77
C LEU A 303 -9.02 20.24 13.43
N PHE A 304 -10.16 20.33 14.11
CA PHE A 304 -11.11 21.42 13.88
C PHE A 304 -10.85 22.67 14.72
N ASN A 305 -10.06 22.57 15.80
CA ASN A 305 -9.82 23.67 16.75
C ASN A 305 -8.37 24.18 16.74
N SER A 306 -7.55 23.73 15.80
CA SER A 306 -6.13 24.11 15.71
C SER A 306 -5.79 25.08 14.57
#